data_a7126077e3f1090e34258e1284829839
#
_entry.id   a7126077e3f1090e34258e1284829839
#
_cell.length_a   1.000
_cell.length_b   1.000
_cell.length_c   1.000
_cell.angle_alpha   90.00
_cell.angle_beta   90.00
_cell.angle_gamma   90.00
#
_symmetry.space_group_name_H-M   'P 1'
#
loop_
_entity.id
_entity.type
_entity.pdbx_description
1 polymer ?
#
loop_
_entity_poly.entity_id
_entity_poly.type
_entity_poly.pdbx_seq_one_letter_code
_entity_poly.pdbx_strand_id
1 'polypeptide(L)'
;MDNTDRNLIDAHCQGSKTAFTELVCRYGEGLFGYLIRMSGNRDQAEDLVQETFKRVHEKAHTFRGTQLKNWLFTIATRVAIDSLRKRKRIRLVSLNQQADCSDEACEQLETLAVADNSCEPSQEVVLNEQKEQVRQAIESLPARQRATLVLAYYQELSYREVAEVLGCSIGTVKAQMSRALRTLAQKLPDIAGDIK
;
A
#
# COMPACT_ATOMS: atom_id res chain seq x y z
N MET A 1 19.25 11.92 10.25
CA MET A 1 18.36 11.23 11.20
C MET A 1 17.61 12.31 11.95
N ASP A 2 16.33 12.46 11.65
CA ASP A 2 15.60 13.58 12.24
C ASP A 2 15.28 13.24 13.69
N ASN A 3 16.05 13.85 14.59
CA ASN A 3 15.79 13.86 16.04
C ASN A 3 14.33 14.26 16.34
N THR A 4 13.69 14.91 15.39
CA THR A 4 12.33 15.39 15.37
C THR A 4 11.29 14.25 15.45
N ASP A 5 11.46 13.14 14.74
CA ASP A 5 10.46 12.04 14.71
C ASP A 5 10.44 11.28 16.04
N ARG A 6 11.61 11.06 16.63
CA ARG A 6 11.67 10.44 17.96
C ARG A 6 11.06 11.34 19.03
N ASN A 7 11.36 12.64 18.95
CA ASN A 7 10.78 13.61 19.87
C ASN A 7 9.26 13.68 19.77
N LEU A 8 8.69 13.53 18.56
CA LEU A 8 7.25 13.50 18.35
C LEU A 8 6.60 12.26 18.99
N ILE A 9 7.20 11.08 18.82
CA ILE A 9 6.69 9.86 19.47
C ILE A 9 6.81 9.94 20.99
N ASP A 10 7.93 10.42 21.51
CA ASP A 10 8.15 10.56 22.94
C ASP A 10 7.17 11.59 23.56
N ALA A 11 6.96 12.73 22.89
CA ALA A 11 5.97 13.73 23.31
C ALA A 11 4.53 13.16 23.25
N HIS A 12 4.22 12.37 22.22
CA HIS A 12 2.92 11.69 22.12
C HIS A 12 2.72 10.71 23.28
N CYS A 13 3.73 9.90 23.62
CA CYS A 13 3.69 9.01 24.79
C CYS A 13 3.51 9.75 26.11
N GLN A 14 3.94 11.01 26.19
CA GLN A 14 3.72 11.90 27.35
C GLN A 14 2.35 12.59 27.33
N GLY A 15 1.49 12.29 26.35
CA GLY A 15 0.11 12.80 26.25
C GLY A 15 -0.08 14.01 25.34
N SER A 16 0.95 14.44 24.59
CA SER A 16 0.81 15.56 23.64
C SER A 16 -0.04 15.14 22.44
N LYS A 17 -1.24 15.75 22.32
CA LYS A 17 -2.13 15.58 21.17
C LYS A 17 -1.55 16.24 19.91
N THR A 18 -0.87 17.37 20.03
CA THR A 18 -0.27 18.10 18.91
C THR A 18 0.84 17.30 18.25
N ALA A 19 1.64 16.57 19.04
CA ALA A 19 2.69 15.69 18.49
C ALA A 19 2.11 14.56 17.63
N PHE A 20 0.98 13.98 18.03
CA PHE A 20 0.30 12.97 17.23
C PHE A 20 -0.28 13.54 15.93
N THR A 21 -0.91 14.71 16.01
CA THR A 21 -1.41 15.42 14.82
C THR A 21 -0.30 15.70 13.83
N GLU A 22 0.86 16.14 14.30
CA GLU A 22 2.05 16.36 13.46
C GLU A 22 2.51 15.06 12.78
N LEU A 23 2.49 13.92 13.47
CA LEU A 23 2.80 12.61 12.88
C LEU A 23 1.81 12.23 11.79
N VAL A 24 0.50 12.46 12.04
CA VAL A 24 -0.54 12.19 11.04
C VAL A 24 -0.35 13.07 9.81
N CYS A 25 -0.09 14.36 9.97
CA CYS A 25 0.17 15.28 8.86
C CYS A 25 1.41 14.87 8.05
N ARG A 26 2.49 14.48 8.74
CA ARG A 26 3.77 14.14 8.09
C ARG A 26 3.74 12.84 7.30
N TYR A 27 3.07 11.81 7.83
CA TYR A 27 3.11 10.47 7.26
C TYR A 27 1.80 10.03 6.60
N GLY A 28 0.69 10.76 6.82
CA GLY A 28 -0.65 10.38 6.37
C GLY A 28 -0.74 10.19 4.87
N GLU A 29 -0.23 11.13 4.08
CA GLU A 29 -0.27 11.06 2.62
C GLU A 29 0.55 9.88 2.08
N GLY A 30 1.77 9.68 2.60
CA GLY A 30 2.61 8.56 2.20
C GLY A 30 1.99 7.20 2.55
N LEU A 31 1.37 7.09 3.73
CA LEU A 31 0.63 5.89 4.15
C LEU A 31 -0.61 5.66 3.30
N PHE A 32 -1.38 6.70 3.00
CA PHE A 32 -2.54 6.62 2.11
C PHE A 32 -2.13 6.15 0.72
N GLY A 33 -1.09 6.79 0.12
CA GLY A 33 -0.54 6.40 -1.17
C GLY A 33 -0.04 4.94 -1.22
N TYR A 34 0.49 4.43 -0.12
CA TYR A 34 0.85 3.03 0.03
C TYR A 34 -0.40 2.13 0.12
N LEU A 35 -1.33 2.47 1.00
CA LEU A 35 -2.49 1.64 1.32
C LEU A 35 -3.49 1.58 0.17
N ILE A 36 -3.65 2.63 -0.64
CA ILE A 36 -4.49 2.60 -1.84
C ILE A 36 -3.93 1.62 -2.88
N ARG A 37 -2.60 1.55 -3.05
CA ARG A 37 -1.96 0.57 -3.94
C ARG A 37 -2.02 -0.86 -3.40
N MET A 38 -2.11 -1.00 -2.08
CA MET A 38 -2.30 -2.31 -1.44
C MET A 38 -3.74 -2.82 -1.54
N SER A 39 -4.74 -1.98 -1.32
CA SER A 39 -6.16 -2.36 -1.27
C SER A 39 -6.84 -2.34 -2.64
N GLY A 40 -6.42 -1.44 -3.53
CA GLY A 40 -7.06 -1.18 -4.82
C GLY A 40 -8.35 -0.35 -4.73
N ASN A 41 -8.75 0.08 -3.52
CA ASN A 41 -9.99 0.81 -3.30
C ASN A 41 -9.74 1.96 -2.30
N ARG A 42 -10.31 3.14 -2.61
CA ARG A 42 -10.08 4.37 -1.85
C ARG A 42 -10.66 4.28 -0.43
N ASP A 43 -11.92 3.87 -0.31
CA ASP A 43 -12.60 3.81 0.98
C ASP A 43 -11.89 2.84 1.92
N GLN A 44 -11.45 1.69 1.37
CA GLN A 44 -10.65 0.74 2.12
C GLN A 44 -9.28 1.30 2.52
N ALA A 45 -8.65 2.08 1.66
CA ALA A 45 -7.39 2.72 2.00
C ALA A 45 -7.56 3.71 3.15
N GLU A 46 -8.65 4.49 3.17
CA GLU A 46 -8.98 5.41 4.25
C GLU A 46 -9.21 4.67 5.57
N ASP A 47 -9.97 3.58 5.56
CA ASP A 47 -10.17 2.70 6.73
C ASP A 47 -8.83 2.11 7.24
N LEU A 48 -7.99 1.66 6.31
CA LEU A 48 -6.69 1.09 6.66
C LEU A 48 -5.72 2.16 7.21
N VAL A 49 -5.79 3.41 6.75
CA VAL A 49 -5.04 4.54 7.33
C VAL A 49 -5.48 4.79 8.76
N GLN A 50 -6.79 4.87 9.00
CA GLN A 50 -7.35 5.06 10.33
C GLN A 50 -6.94 3.93 11.28
N GLU A 51 -7.09 2.67 10.87
CA GLU A 51 -6.68 1.51 11.66
C GLU A 51 -5.16 1.50 11.90
N THR A 52 -4.36 1.94 10.92
CA THR A 52 -2.91 2.08 11.08
C THR A 52 -2.57 3.10 12.16
N PHE A 53 -3.13 4.31 12.11
CA PHE A 53 -2.85 5.34 13.10
C PHE A 53 -3.41 4.98 14.50
N LYS A 54 -4.54 4.29 14.56
CA LYS A 54 -5.04 3.72 15.81
C LYS A 54 -4.01 2.78 16.44
N ARG A 55 -3.47 1.84 15.65
CA ARG A 55 -2.41 0.92 16.13
C ARG A 55 -1.10 1.62 16.45
N VAL A 56 -0.78 2.69 15.73
CA VAL A 56 0.37 3.56 16.05
C VAL A 56 0.18 4.20 17.43
N HIS A 57 -1.00 4.77 17.69
CA HIS A 57 -1.34 5.34 18.98
C HIS A 57 -1.20 4.31 20.13
N GLU A 58 -1.81 3.14 19.96
CA GLU A 58 -1.78 2.06 20.96
C GLU A 58 -0.36 1.54 21.21
N LYS A 59 0.50 1.49 20.19
CA LYS A 59 1.84 0.91 20.24
C LYS A 59 2.98 1.92 20.31
N ALA A 60 2.70 3.21 20.39
CA ALA A 60 3.72 4.25 20.43
C ALA A 60 4.80 3.99 21.49
N HIS A 61 4.39 3.54 22.68
CA HIS A 61 5.27 3.19 23.79
C HIS A 61 6.24 2.01 23.50
N THR A 62 5.94 1.21 22.48
CA THR A 62 6.80 0.08 22.07
C THR A 62 7.86 0.48 21.03
N PHE A 63 7.78 1.69 20.49
CA PHE A 63 8.75 2.16 19.52
C PHE A 63 10.13 2.34 20.19
N ARG A 64 11.09 1.55 19.75
CA ARG A 64 12.50 1.61 20.23
C ARG A 64 13.48 1.78 19.05
N GLY A 65 12.96 1.91 17.83
CA GLY A 65 13.74 1.98 16.62
C GLY A 65 14.35 3.37 16.38
N THR A 66 15.19 3.43 15.35
CA THR A 66 15.83 4.67 14.89
C THR A 66 15.07 5.29 13.71
N GLN A 67 14.28 4.49 12.98
CA GLN A 67 13.54 4.93 11.79
C GLN A 67 12.04 4.76 12.00
N LEU A 68 11.38 5.87 12.31
CA LEU A 68 9.94 5.90 12.54
C LEU A 68 9.17 5.52 11.26
N LYS A 69 9.63 5.99 10.09
CA LYS A 69 9.05 5.65 8.79
C LYS A 69 8.90 4.12 8.63
N ASN A 70 9.98 3.37 8.82
CA ASN A 70 9.97 1.90 8.66
C ASN A 70 9.02 1.22 9.64
N TRP A 71 8.96 1.70 10.88
CA TRP A 71 8.05 1.18 11.88
C TRP A 71 6.58 1.44 11.53
N LEU A 72 6.23 2.65 11.05
CA LEU A 72 4.89 2.98 10.56
C LEU A 72 4.49 2.08 9.39
N PHE A 73 5.36 1.92 8.39
CA PHE A 73 5.08 1.03 7.26
C PHE A 73 5.01 -0.45 7.66
N THR A 74 5.69 -0.87 8.73
CA THR A 74 5.54 -2.22 9.29
C THR A 74 4.12 -2.44 9.81
N ILE A 75 3.56 -1.47 10.54
CA ILE A 75 2.19 -1.52 11.04
C ILE A 75 1.19 -1.50 9.88
N ALA A 76 1.35 -0.55 8.95
CA ALA A 76 0.48 -0.41 7.78
C ALA A 76 0.46 -1.69 6.92
N THR A 77 1.62 -2.29 6.68
CA THR A 77 1.73 -3.53 5.89
C THR A 77 1.01 -4.70 6.57
N ARG A 78 1.13 -4.84 7.88
CA ARG A 78 0.40 -5.87 8.63
C ARG A 78 -1.11 -5.66 8.53
N VAL A 79 -1.58 -4.43 8.74
CA VAL A 79 -2.99 -4.05 8.60
C VAL A 79 -3.52 -4.39 7.20
N ALA A 80 -2.79 -3.98 6.15
CA ALA A 80 -3.17 -4.23 4.77
C ALA A 80 -3.22 -5.73 4.43
N ILE A 81 -2.18 -6.50 4.78
CA ILE A 81 -2.13 -7.94 4.50
C ILE A 81 -3.24 -8.69 5.25
N ASP A 82 -3.51 -8.34 6.50
CA ASP A 82 -4.58 -8.95 7.30
C ASP A 82 -5.96 -8.65 6.69
N SER A 83 -6.21 -7.43 6.24
CA SER A 83 -7.43 -7.04 5.52
C SER A 83 -7.61 -7.84 4.23
N LEU A 84 -6.56 -7.93 3.39
CA LEU A 84 -6.60 -8.71 2.15
C LEU A 84 -6.88 -10.21 2.40
N ARG A 85 -6.29 -10.78 3.45
CA ARG A 85 -6.55 -12.18 3.85
C ARG A 85 -8.00 -12.37 4.30
N LYS A 86 -8.53 -11.44 5.10
CA LYS A 86 -9.92 -11.48 5.57
C LYS A 86 -10.91 -11.43 4.40
N ARG A 87 -10.70 -10.52 3.44
CA ARG A 87 -11.53 -10.41 2.22
C ARG A 87 -11.49 -11.69 1.39
N LYS A 88 -10.29 -12.23 1.16
CA LYS A 88 -10.18 -13.50 0.41
C LYS A 88 -10.94 -14.63 1.10
N ARG A 89 -10.90 -14.71 2.42
CA ARG A 89 -11.63 -15.72 3.18
C ARG A 89 -13.15 -15.54 3.09
N ILE A 90 -13.64 -14.29 3.21
CA ILE A 90 -15.07 -13.98 3.08
C ILE A 90 -15.56 -14.35 1.67
N ARG A 91 -14.82 -13.97 0.63
CA ARG A 91 -15.16 -14.28 -0.76
C ARG A 91 -15.23 -15.80 -1.01
N LEU A 92 -14.32 -16.58 -0.44
CA LEU A 92 -14.34 -18.04 -0.56
C LEU A 92 -15.55 -18.66 0.15
N VAL A 93 -15.94 -18.14 1.32
CA VAL A 93 -17.13 -18.60 2.06
C VAL A 93 -18.40 -18.22 1.30
N SER A 94 -18.48 -17.00 0.77
CA SER A 94 -19.61 -16.54 -0.04
C SER A 94 -19.79 -17.37 -1.32
N LEU A 95 -18.69 -17.69 -2.03
CA LEU A 95 -18.75 -18.57 -3.22
C LEU A 95 -19.22 -19.99 -2.89
N ASN A 96 -18.89 -20.49 -1.69
CA ASN A 96 -19.34 -21.81 -1.25
C ASN A 96 -20.82 -21.83 -0.81
N GLN A 97 -21.39 -20.66 -0.46
CA GLN A 97 -22.81 -20.48 -0.15
C GLN A 97 -23.66 -20.10 -1.37
N GLN A 98 -23.03 -19.60 -2.45
CA GLN A 98 -23.70 -19.16 -3.69
C GLN A 98 -23.79 -20.27 -4.76
N ALA A 99 -23.55 -21.52 -4.41
CA ALA A 99 -23.88 -22.63 -5.32
C ALA A 99 -25.40 -22.74 -5.61
N ASP A 100 -26.22 -21.90 -4.96
CA ASP A 100 -27.70 -21.91 -5.12
C ASP A 100 -28.35 -20.58 -5.53
N CYS A 101 -27.62 -19.52 -5.83
CA CYS A 101 -28.24 -18.26 -6.31
C CYS A 101 -27.37 -17.56 -7.33
N SER A 102 -27.89 -17.46 -8.54
CA SER A 102 -27.45 -16.67 -9.67
C SER A 102 -27.52 -15.15 -9.39
N ASP A 103 -26.67 -14.42 -10.09
CA ASP A 103 -26.77 -13.06 -10.58
C ASP A 103 -26.11 -11.90 -9.80
N GLU A 104 -25.16 -11.33 -10.52
CA GLU A 104 -24.88 -9.92 -10.76
C GLU A 104 -24.71 -8.95 -9.58
N ALA A 105 -23.47 -8.66 -9.24
CA ALA A 105 -23.04 -7.32 -8.86
C ALA A 105 -21.54 -7.14 -9.10
N CYS A 106 -21.20 -6.87 -10.35
CA CYS A 106 -19.94 -6.24 -10.69
C CYS A 106 -20.16 -4.72 -10.57
N GLU A 107 -20.00 -4.18 -9.37
CA GLU A 107 -20.02 -2.73 -9.17
C GLU A 107 -18.74 -2.10 -9.73
N GLN A 108 -18.98 -1.29 -10.75
CA GLN A 108 -18.01 -0.43 -11.39
C GLN A 108 -17.38 0.51 -10.35
N LEU A 109 -16.08 0.44 -10.21
CA LEU A 109 -15.31 1.43 -9.45
C LEU A 109 -15.09 2.67 -10.31
N GLU A 110 -15.71 3.77 -9.91
CA GLU A 110 -15.37 5.10 -10.42
C GLU A 110 -13.92 5.45 -10.10
N THR A 111 -13.19 5.70 -11.14
CA THR A 111 -11.79 6.12 -11.15
C THR A 111 -11.72 7.60 -10.77
N LEU A 112 -11.27 7.91 -9.56
CA LEU A 112 -10.84 9.27 -9.25
C LEU A 112 -9.36 9.41 -9.65
N ALA A 113 -9.16 9.96 -10.85
CA ALA A 113 -7.87 10.42 -11.30
C ALA A 113 -7.42 11.61 -10.44
N VAL A 114 -6.22 11.53 -9.90
CA VAL A 114 -5.50 12.73 -9.46
C VAL A 114 -5.11 13.46 -10.73
N ALA A 115 -5.83 14.53 -11.04
CA ALA A 115 -5.57 15.37 -12.20
C ALA A 115 -4.28 16.16 -11.97
N ASP A 116 -3.24 15.80 -12.72
CA ASP A 116 -2.15 16.71 -13.02
C ASP A 116 -2.47 17.31 -14.38
N ASN A 117 -2.83 18.62 -14.39
CA ASN A 117 -3.33 19.34 -15.55
C ASN A 117 -2.19 19.76 -16.45
N SER A 118 -2.00 19.07 -17.57
CA SER A 118 -1.58 19.67 -18.86
C SER A 118 -1.32 18.59 -19.91
N CYS A 119 -2.36 18.13 -20.61
CA CYS A 119 -2.21 17.36 -21.84
C CYS A 119 -3.49 17.43 -22.69
N GLU A 120 -3.36 17.36 -24.01
CA GLU A 120 -4.51 17.35 -24.94
C GLU A 120 -5.47 16.18 -24.66
N PRO A 121 -6.81 16.34 -24.85
CA PRO A 121 -7.82 15.36 -24.43
C PRO A 121 -7.61 13.92 -24.96
N SER A 122 -7.01 13.75 -26.12
CA SER A 122 -6.73 12.42 -26.69
C SER A 122 -5.55 11.71 -26.01
N GLN A 123 -4.56 12.45 -25.52
CA GLN A 123 -3.42 11.89 -24.80
C GLN A 123 -3.78 11.56 -23.35
N GLU A 124 -4.68 12.32 -22.72
CA GLU A 124 -5.17 12.03 -21.38
C GLU A 124 -5.91 10.69 -21.29
N VAL A 125 -6.73 10.37 -22.28
CA VAL A 125 -7.47 9.09 -22.31
C VAL A 125 -6.49 7.92 -22.37
N VAL A 126 -5.51 7.94 -23.27
CA VAL A 126 -4.50 6.89 -23.41
C VAL A 126 -3.65 6.75 -22.14
N LEU A 127 -3.24 7.87 -21.55
CA LEU A 127 -2.48 7.86 -20.29
C LEU A 127 -3.31 7.32 -19.12
N ASN A 128 -4.62 7.60 -19.08
CA ASN A 128 -5.49 7.08 -18.05
C ASN A 128 -5.73 5.58 -18.20
N GLU A 129 -5.88 5.08 -19.42
CA GLU A 129 -5.96 3.64 -19.71
C GLU A 129 -4.69 2.91 -19.30
N GLN A 130 -3.52 3.46 -19.62
CA GLN A 130 -2.23 2.89 -19.20
C GLN A 130 -2.06 2.87 -17.68
N LYS A 131 -2.42 3.96 -16.98
CA LYS A 131 -2.41 4.03 -15.52
C LYS A 131 -3.31 2.96 -14.91
N GLU A 132 -4.50 2.77 -15.46
CA GLU A 132 -5.46 1.77 -14.99
C GLU A 132 -4.96 0.34 -15.22
N GLN A 133 -4.36 0.05 -16.37
CA GLN A 133 -3.74 -1.25 -16.66
C GLN A 133 -2.61 -1.55 -15.67
N VAL A 134 -1.74 -0.57 -15.38
CA VAL A 134 -0.67 -0.73 -14.38
C VAL A 134 -1.25 -0.97 -12.99
N ARG A 135 -2.30 -0.24 -12.60
CA ARG A 135 -2.99 -0.44 -11.33
C ARG A 135 -3.52 -1.86 -11.19
N GLN A 136 -4.26 -2.34 -12.19
CA GLN A 136 -4.83 -3.70 -12.21
C GLN A 136 -3.73 -4.77 -12.20
N ALA A 137 -2.63 -4.55 -12.92
CA ALA A 137 -1.49 -5.46 -12.89
C ALA A 137 -0.87 -5.56 -11.49
N ILE A 138 -0.70 -4.41 -10.80
CA ILE A 138 -0.21 -4.38 -9.41
C ILE A 138 -1.19 -5.08 -8.47
N GLU A 139 -2.50 -4.85 -8.59
CA GLU A 139 -3.53 -5.48 -7.78
C GLU A 139 -3.60 -6.99 -7.94
N SER A 140 -3.23 -7.50 -9.10
CA SER A 140 -3.18 -8.92 -9.36
C SER A 140 -2.03 -9.66 -8.66
N LEU A 141 -1.03 -8.93 -8.16
CA LEU A 141 0.12 -9.52 -7.47
C LEU A 141 -0.30 -10.11 -6.11
N PRO A 142 0.31 -11.23 -5.69
CA PRO A 142 0.20 -11.72 -4.33
C PRO A 142 0.57 -10.62 -3.32
N ALA A 143 -0.16 -10.51 -2.20
CA ALA A 143 -0.06 -9.40 -1.24
C ALA A 143 1.39 -9.08 -0.80
N ARG A 144 2.25 -10.09 -0.60
CA ARG A 144 3.66 -9.88 -0.21
C ARG A 144 4.52 -9.35 -1.36
N GLN A 145 4.27 -9.80 -2.61
CA GLN A 145 4.97 -9.28 -3.78
C GLN A 145 4.56 -7.85 -4.06
N ARG A 146 3.25 -7.55 -3.96
CA ARG A 146 2.71 -6.20 -4.06
C ARG A 146 3.33 -5.28 -3.02
N ALA A 147 3.35 -5.67 -1.73
CA ALA A 147 3.96 -4.89 -0.67
C ALA A 147 5.46 -4.61 -0.94
N THR A 148 6.21 -5.62 -1.37
CA THR A 148 7.63 -5.47 -1.72
C THR A 148 7.82 -4.43 -2.83
N LEU A 149 7.04 -4.53 -3.90
CA LEU A 149 7.11 -3.61 -5.04
C LEU A 149 6.75 -2.17 -4.61
N VAL A 150 5.63 -2.02 -3.91
CA VAL A 150 5.14 -0.67 -3.53
C VAL A 150 6.07 0.00 -2.53
N LEU A 151 6.61 -0.73 -1.55
CA LEU A 151 7.58 -0.18 -0.60
C LEU A 151 8.88 0.24 -1.28
N ALA A 152 9.42 -0.58 -2.18
CA ALA A 152 10.69 -0.27 -2.81
C ALA A 152 10.56 0.83 -3.89
N TYR A 153 9.52 0.81 -4.70
CA TYR A 153 9.38 1.70 -5.85
C TYR A 153 8.67 3.02 -5.52
N TYR A 154 7.54 2.96 -4.78
CA TYR A 154 6.74 4.17 -4.50
C TYR A 154 7.11 4.84 -3.18
N GLN A 155 7.67 4.08 -2.21
CA GLN A 155 8.12 4.65 -0.94
C GLN A 155 9.64 4.82 -0.88
N GLU A 156 10.32 4.44 -1.96
CA GLU A 156 11.77 4.57 -2.15
C GLU A 156 12.59 3.92 -1.02
N LEU A 157 12.05 2.85 -0.42
CA LEU A 157 12.76 2.12 0.60
C LEU A 157 13.82 1.20 -0.03
N SER A 158 15.01 1.21 0.54
CA SER A 158 16.06 0.25 0.20
C SER A 158 15.61 -1.18 0.48
N TYR A 159 16.15 -2.18 -0.21
CA TYR A 159 15.82 -3.59 0.04
C TYR A 159 16.10 -4.04 1.48
N ARG A 160 17.01 -3.36 2.18
CA ARG A 160 17.27 -3.60 3.60
C ARG A 160 16.10 -3.12 4.45
N GLU A 161 15.60 -1.91 4.21
CA GLU A 161 14.45 -1.35 4.91
C GLU A 161 13.16 -2.12 4.59
N VAL A 162 12.96 -2.52 3.33
CA VAL A 162 11.85 -3.38 2.95
C VAL A 162 11.90 -4.72 3.70
N ALA A 163 13.10 -5.30 3.86
CA ALA A 163 13.29 -6.53 4.63
C ALA A 163 12.92 -6.34 6.10
N GLU A 164 13.28 -5.21 6.71
CA GLU A 164 12.90 -4.83 8.06
C GLU A 164 11.37 -4.67 8.19
N VAL A 165 10.74 -3.93 7.28
CA VAL A 165 9.28 -3.72 7.24
C VAL A 165 8.52 -5.03 7.10
N LEU A 166 8.95 -5.91 6.21
CA LEU A 166 8.27 -7.18 5.93
C LEU A 166 8.66 -8.31 6.92
N GLY A 167 9.66 -8.09 7.76
CA GLY A 167 10.17 -9.09 8.70
C GLY A 167 10.74 -10.32 7.98
N CYS A 168 11.54 -10.11 6.91
CA CYS A 168 12.12 -11.19 6.12
C CYS A 168 13.57 -10.89 5.73
N SER A 169 14.26 -11.83 5.10
CA SER A 169 15.63 -11.62 4.62
C SER A 169 15.67 -10.76 3.35
N ILE A 170 16.79 -10.06 3.12
CA ILE A 170 17.03 -9.31 1.87
C ILE A 170 16.95 -10.25 0.64
N GLY A 171 17.40 -11.50 0.77
CA GLY A 171 17.26 -12.50 -0.28
C GLY A 171 15.81 -12.79 -0.64
N THR A 172 14.92 -12.82 0.39
CA THR A 172 13.46 -12.97 0.19
C THR A 172 12.88 -11.76 -0.53
N VAL A 173 13.30 -10.54 -0.16
CA VAL A 173 12.87 -9.30 -0.85
C VAL A 173 13.26 -9.33 -2.33
N LYS A 174 14.52 -9.66 -2.64
CA LYS A 174 15.01 -9.80 -4.03
C LYS A 174 14.19 -10.81 -4.82
N ALA A 175 13.92 -11.98 -4.23
CA ALA A 175 13.12 -13.03 -4.87
C ALA A 175 11.66 -12.59 -5.10
N GLN A 176 11.04 -11.90 -4.14
CA GLN A 176 9.69 -11.36 -4.28
C GLN A 176 9.64 -10.27 -5.35
N MET A 177 10.62 -9.36 -5.39
CA MET A 177 10.73 -8.32 -6.42
C MET A 177 10.87 -8.93 -7.81
N SER A 178 11.77 -9.88 -7.99
CA SER A 178 11.96 -10.56 -9.28
C SER A 178 10.68 -11.24 -9.78
N ARG A 179 9.92 -11.90 -8.88
CA ARG A 179 8.64 -12.53 -9.23
C ARG A 179 7.58 -11.47 -9.57
N ALA A 180 7.50 -10.38 -8.81
CA ALA A 180 6.58 -9.28 -9.07
C ALA A 180 6.83 -8.68 -10.46
N LEU A 181 8.09 -8.32 -10.76
CA LEU A 181 8.46 -7.74 -12.05
C LEU A 181 8.17 -8.70 -13.22
N ARG A 182 8.45 -10.01 -13.06
CA ARG A 182 8.12 -11.02 -14.08
C ARG A 182 6.61 -11.08 -14.35
N THR A 183 5.80 -11.05 -13.29
CA THR A 183 4.33 -11.06 -13.45
C THR A 183 3.83 -9.78 -14.13
N LEU A 184 4.40 -8.62 -13.77
CA LEU A 184 4.06 -7.35 -14.42
C LEU A 184 4.46 -7.34 -15.89
N ALA A 185 5.67 -7.79 -16.25
CA ALA A 185 6.11 -7.88 -17.63
C ALA A 185 5.23 -8.79 -18.50
N GLN A 186 4.64 -9.84 -17.91
CA GLN A 186 3.68 -10.71 -18.62
C GLN A 186 2.33 -10.04 -18.84
N LYS A 187 1.92 -9.12 -17.96
CA LYS A 187 0.62 -8.46 -18.01
C LYS A 187 0.63 -7.12 -18.74
N LEU A 188 1.80 -6.53 -18.91
CA LEU A 188 2.02 -5.22 -19.51
C LEU A 188 3.05 -5.33 -20.65
N PRO A 189 2.79 -6.16 -21.70
CA PRO A 189 3.77 -6.38 -22.77
C PRO A 189 4.11 -5.08 -23.51
N ASP A 190 3.12 -4.19 -23.71
CA ASP A 190 3.28 -2.96 -24.45
C ASP A 190 4.08 -1.88 -23.71
N ILE A 191 4.07 -1.92 -22.37
CA ILE A 191 4.81 -0.97 -21.53
C ILE A 191 6.23 -1.46 -21.26
N ALA A 192 6.45 -2.77 -21.29
CA ALA A 192 7.77 -3.37 -21.06
C ALA A 192 8.78 -3.16 -22.21
N GLY A 193 8.31 -2.78 -23.38
CA GLY A 193 9.12 -2.48 -24.57
C GLY A 193 9.92 -1.18 -24.49
N ASP A 194 9.46 -0.21 -23.70
CA ASP A 194 10.06 1.12 -23.59
C ASP A 194 11.12 1.25 -22.48
N ILE A 195 11.36 0.17 -21.73
CA ILE A 195 12.39 0.12 -20.67
C ILE A 195 13.56 -0.74 -21.14
N LYS A 196 14.27 -0.23 -22.15
CA LYS A 196 15.59 -0.73 -22.56
C LYS A 196 16.66 0.32 -22.36
#